data_f3c7830b76f192fffee956146fdda733
#
_entry.id   f3c7830b76f192fffee956146fdda733
#
_cell.length_a   1.000
_cell.length_b   1.000
_cell.length_c   1.000
_cell.angle_alpha   90.00
_cell.angle_beta   90.00
_cell.angle_gamma   90.00
#
_symmetry.space_group_name_H-M   'P 1'
#
loop_
_entity.id
_entity.type
_entity.pdbx_description
1 polymer ?
#
loop_
_entity_poly.entity_id
_entity_poly.type
_entity_poly.pdbx_seq_one_letter_code
_entity_poly.pdbx_strand_id
1 'polypeptide(L)'
;MYDDLREGFTEYLRYERKLSENTIAAYERDVDQYLRWLDKEGIALPEVDKVVARSWLFRLSREKLSKNSLSRKISSIKRFYAYLIEIHAVQVNPFQTIHSPKKDKPLPKVIKEVDMEEFFSQIYKKDDPLSQRDQVLFELLYGSGMRVSEVCAVDICDVQSGAHMRVIGKGNKERIVPLSRKTQEILARYLAAGGGRALLAEKAKGAPEKSALLLNHMGARLTRRGVIYIIDKYVRQGALHYHVSPHSFRHSFATHLLDHGADLKMIQELLGHSSLSTTQIYTKVSSTRLRELYNAGHPHA
;
A
#
# COMPACT_ATOMS: atom_id res chain seq x y z
N MET A 1 7.62 31.67 -10.33
CA MET A 1 6.83 32.61 -9.50
C MET A 1 6.37 31.99 -8.18
N TYR A 2 6.00 30.71 -8.14
CA TYR A 2 5.43 30.07 -6.93
C TYR A 2 6.37 29.04 -6.29
N ASP A 3 7.68 29.03 -6.60
CA ASP A 3 8.58 27.98 -6.16
C ASP A 3 8.80 28.00 -4.64
N ASP A 4 8.99 29.17 -4.05
CA ASP A 4 9.14 29.32 -2.58
C ASP A 4 7.86 28.88 -1.82
N LEU A 5 6.67 29.19 -2.37
CA LEU A 5 5.40 28.76 -1.76
C LEU A 5 5.19 27.24 -1.85
N ARG A 6 5.67 26.61 -2.92
CA ARG A 6 5.61 25.15 -3.09
C ARG A 6 6.56 24.46 -2.13
N GLU A 7 7.78 24.95 -2.03
CA GLU A 7 8.80 24.41 -1.12
C GLU A 7 8.34 24.53 0.34
N GLY A 8 7.92 25.72 0.76
CA GLY A 8 7.38 25.95 2.10
C GLY A 8 6.14 25.10 2.40
N PHE A 9 5.24 24.91 1.42
CA PHE A 9 4.10 24.00 1.58
C PHE A 9 4.54 22.54 1.76
N THR A 10 5.56 22.09 1.03
CA THR A 10 6.13 20.75 1.18
C THR A 10 6.69 20.54 2.58
N GLU A 11 7.46 21.51 3.11
CA GLU A 11 7.97 21.49 4.47
C GLU A 11 6.86 21.46 5.52
N TYR A 12 5.85 22.32 5.36
CA TYR A 12 4.66 22.33 6.20
C TYR A 12 3.97 20.96 6.24
N LEU A 13 3.79 20.30 5.08
CA LEU A 13 3.20 18.96 5.03
C LEU A 13 4.06 17.92 5.73
N ARG A 14 5.39 18.04 5.63
CA ARG A 14 6.36 17.08 6.19
C ARG A 14 6.52 17.26 7.69
N TYR A 15 6.78 18.44 8.17
CA TYR A 15 7.20 18.70 9.55
C TYR A 15 6.02 19.01 10.48
N GLU A 16 5.07 19.81 10.05
CA GLU A 16 3.92 20.16 10.89
C GLU A 16 2.78 19.16 10.78
N ARG A 17 2.48 18.73 9.57
CA ARG A 17 1.37 17.78 9.34
C ARG A 17 1.79 16.32 9.38
N LYS A 18 3.07 16.03 9.37
CA LYS A 18 3.66 14.69 9.46
C LYS A 18 3.03 13.69 8.48
N LEU A 19 2.80 14.16 7.25
CA LEU A 19 2.23 13.33 6.19
C LEU A 19 3.29 12.40 5.62
N SER A 20 2.82 11.26 5.05
CA SER A 20 3.73 10.34 4.36
C SER A 20 4.26 10.96 3.05
N GLU A 21 5.50 10.64 2.65
CA GLU A 21 6.13 11.14 1.42
C GLU A 21 5.25 10.87 0.18
N ASN A 22 4.54 9.75 0.11
CA ASN A 22 3.59 9.47 -0.96
C ASN A 22 2.41 10.45 -1.00
N THR A 23 1.93 10.90 0.16
CA THR A 23 0.85 11.90 0.26
C THR A 23 1.39 13.26 -0.10
N ILE A 24 2.58 13.61 0.37
CA ILE A 24 3.27 14.86 0.06
C ILE A 24 3.46 14.97 -1.45
N ALA A 25 4.09 14.00 -2.08
CA ALA A 25 4.30 13.97 -3.53
C ALA A 25 3.00 14.00 -4.36
N ALA A 26 1.89 13.45 -3.81
CA ALA A 26 0.60 13.56 -4.48
C ALA A 26 0.01 14.98 -4.36
N TYR A 27 0.16 15.62 -3.20
CA TYR A 27 -0.32 16.98 -2.95
C TYR A 27 0.49 18.01 -3.74
N GLU A 28 1.82 17.85 -3.80
CA GLU A 28 2.70 18.69 -4.63
C GLU A 28 2.25 18.70 -6.09
N ARG A 29 2.04 17.51 -6.67
CA ARG A 29 1.56 17.41 -8.06
C ARG A 29 0.19 18.05 -8.28
N ASP A 30 -0.70 17.96 -7.30
CA ASP A 30 -2.03 18.56 -7.39
C ASP A 30 -1.96 20.08 -7.31
N VAL A 31 -1.14 20.61 -6.40
CA VAL A 31 -0.91 22.05 -6.23
C VAL A 31 -0.18 22.61 -7.45
N ASP A 32 0.85 21.93 -7.95
CA ASP A 32 1.57 22.31 -9.15
C ASP A 32 0.63 22.42 -10.38
N GLN A 33 -0.25 21.44 -10.58
CA GLN A 33 -1.26 21.49 -11.63
C GLN A 33 -2.20 22.69 -11.48
N TYR A 34 -2.58 23.01 -10.24
CA TYR A 34 -3.44 24.14 -9.93
C TYR A 34 -2.75 25.48 -10.21
N LEU A 35 -1.53 25.65 -9.74
CA LEU A 35 -0.74 26.87 -9.92
C LEU A 35 -0.44 27.16 -11.39
N ARG A 36 -0.11 26.12 -12.18
CA ARG A 36 0.06 26.25 -13.63
C ARG A 36 -1.23 26.65 -14.34
N TRP A 37 -2.38 26.21 -13.82
CA TRP A 37 -3.66 26.65 -14.37
C TRP A 37 -3.93 28.12 -14.05
N LEU A 38 -3.69 28.58 -12.82
CA LEU A 38 -3.83 29.98 -12.45
C LEU A 38 -2.92 30.88 -13.32
N ASP A 39 -1.69 30.47 -13.49
CA ASP A 39 -0.70 31.18 -14.31
C ASP A 39 -1.17 31.31 -15.76
N LYS A 40 -1.72 30.22 -16.32
CA LYS A 40 -2.29 30.20 -17.68
C LYS A 40 -3.50 31.14 -17.85
N GLU A 41 -4.34 31.24 -16.84
CA GLU A 41 -5.53 32.09 -16.82
C GLU A 41 -5.18 33.56 -16.43
N GLY A 42 -3.91 33.81 -16.05
CA GLY A 42 -3.48 35.16 -15.61
C GLY A 42 -4.05 35.59 -14.26
N ILE A 43 -4.38 34.61 -13.38
CA ILE A 43 -5.01 34.89 -12.09
C ILE A 43 -4.00 34.77 -10.96
N ALA A 44 -3.82 35.84 -10.17
CA ALA A 44 -2.96 35.79 -8.99
C ALA A 44 -3.66 35.08 -7.80
N LEU A 45 -2.86 34.43 -6.93
CA LEU A 45 -3.37 33.67 -5.77
C LEU A 45 -4.32 34.48 -4.86
N PRO A 46 -4.03 35.76 -4.54
CA PRO A 46 -4.94 36.59 -3.73
C PRO A 46 -6.27 36.94 -4.42
N GLU A 47 -6.33 36.87 -5.75
CA GLU A 47 -7.51 37.19 -6.54
C GLU A 47 -8.48 35.98 -6.68
N VAL A 48 -8.07 34.83 -6.21
CA VAL A 48 -8.90 33.62 -6.31
C VAL A 48 -10.08 33.72 -5.36
N ASP A 49 -11.25 33.84 -5.92
CA ASP A 49 -12.54 33.79 -5.22
C ASP A 49 -13.24 32.42 -5.40
N LYS A 50 -14.49 32.33 -4.92
CA LYS A 50 -15.31 31.13 -5.07
C LYS A 50 -15.67 30.81 -6.52
N VAL A 51 -15.74 31.83 -7.40
CA VAL A 51 -16.08 31.65 -8.82
C VAL A 51 -14.89 30.99 -9.52
N VAL A 52 -13.70 31.52 -9.32
CA VAL A 52 -12.45 30.95 -9.84
C VAL A 52 -12.24 29.52 -9.34
N ALA A 53 -12.49 29.26 -8.04
CA ALA A 53 -12.39 27.92 -7.47
C ALA A 53 -13.35 26.93 -8.14
N ARG A 54 -14.60 27.36 -8.45
CA ARG A 54 -15.57 26.55 -9.20
C ARG A 54 -15.15 26.32 -10.65
N SER A 55 -14.58 27.32 -11.31
CA SER A 55 -14.05 27.19 -12.68
C SER A 55 -12.96 26.14 -12.78
N TRP A 56 -12.04 26.11 -11.79
CA TRP A 56 -11.06 25.03 -11.67
C TRP A 56 -11.70 23.63 -11.54
N LEU A 57 -12.71 23.50 -10.70
CA LEU A 57 -13.42 22.23 -10.53
C LEU A 57 -14.18 21.81 -11.78
N PHE A 58 -14.82 22.76 -12.47
CA PHE A 58 -15.48 22.51 -13.74
C PHE A 58 -14.48 22.00 -14.78
N ARG A 59 -13.31 22.60 -14.88
CA ARG A 59 -12.24 22.10 -15.73
C ARG A 59 -11.86 20.65 -15.37
N LEU A 60 -11.61 20.35 -14.08
CA LEU A 60 -11.28 19.01 -13.64
C LEU A 60 -12.36 17.96 -13.95
N SER A 61 -13.64 18.37 -13.91
CA SER A 61 -14.76 17.48 -14.25
C SER A 61 -14.72 17.02 -15.73
N ARG A 62 -14.15 17.83 -16.61
CA ARG A 62 -13.97 17.48 -18.04
C ARG A 62 -12.80 16.51 -18.29
N GLU A 63 -11.87 16.38 -17.35
CA GLU A 63 -10.69 15.50 -17.46
C GLU A 63 -11.03 14.02 -17.16
N LYS A 64 -12.30 13.63 -17.00
CA LYS A 64 -12.77 12.26 -16.69
C LYS A 64 -12.05 11.61 -15.49
N LEU A 65 -11.69 12.42 -14.49
CA LEU A 65 -11.00 11.95 -13.29
C LEU A 65 -11.90 11.04 -12.44
N SER A 66 -11.30 10.05 -11.78
CA SER A 66 -12.01 9.27 -10.78
C SER A 66 -12.47 10.15 -9.60
N LYS A 67 -13.59 9.82 -8.96
CA LYS A 67 -14.10 10.53 -7.77
C LYS A 67 -13.03 10.62 -6.65
N ASN A 68 -12.19 9.60 -6.51
CA ASN A 68 -11.08 9.59 -5.55
C ASN A 68 -9.99 10.61 -5.92
N SER A 69 -9.63 10.70 -7.21
CA SER A 69 -8.65 11.68 -7.69
C SER A 69 -9.15 13.10 -7.52
N LEU A 70 -10.41 13.36 -7.87
CA LEU A 70 -11.03 14.67 -7.69
C LEU A 70 -11.12 15.06 -6.20
N SER A 71 -11.55 14.14 -5.33
CA SER A 71 -11.59 14.35 -3.88
C SER A 71 -10.19 14.64 -3.30
N ARG A 72 -9.15 13.95 -3.77
CA ARG A 72 -7.77 14.23 -3.34
C ARG A 72 -7.32 15.62 -3.78
N LYS A 73 -7.56 16.00 -5.04
CA LYS A 73 -7.22 17.33 -5.56
C LYS A 73 -7.91 18.46 -4.78
N ILE A 74 -9.19 18.32 -4.47
CA ILE A 74 -9.91 19.29 -3.63
C ILE A 74 -9.25 19.38 -2.25
N SER A 75 -8.89 18.23 -1.65
CA SER A 75 -8.29 18.19 -0.30
C SER A 75 -6.88 18.81 -0.29
N SER A 76 -6.08 18.57 -1.33
CA SER A 76 -4.73 19.15 -1.45
C SER A 76 -4.78 20.66 -1.60
N ILE A 77 -5.68 21.19 -2.45
CA ILE A 77 -5.82 22.65 -2.64
C ILE A 77 -6.40 23.32 -1.38
N LYS A 78 -7.39 22.70 -0.71
CA LYS A 78 -7.86 23.23 0.58
C LYS A 78 -6.73 23.35 1.59
N ARG A 79 -5.86 22.37 1.65
CA ARG A 79 -4.72 22.37 2.58
C ARG A 79 -3.65 23.39 2.18
N PHE A 80 -3.46 23.56 0.88
CA PHE A 80 -2.56 24.61 0.38
C PHE A 80 -3.05 26.00 0.76
N TYR A 81 -4.34 26.30 0.59
CA TYR A 81 -4.89 27.58 1.04
C TYR A 81 -4.88 27.73 2.58
N ALA A 82 -5.02 26.66 3.33
CA ALA A 82 -4.85 26.72 4.79
C ALA A 82 -3.41 27.13 5.18
N TYR A 83 -2.41 26.57 4.49
CA TYR A 83 -1.01 26.98 4.64
C TYR A 83 -0.80 28.45 4.22
N LEU A 84 -1.34 28.89 3.08
CA LEU A 84 -1.22 30.28 2.62
C LEU A 84 -1.84 31.29 3.60
N ILE A 85 -2.91 30.94 4.28
CA ILE A 85 -3.49 31.77 5.35
C ILE A 85 -2.54 31.83 6.54
N GLU A 86 -1.94 30.71 6.92
CA GLU A 86 -1.02 30.62 8.08
C GLU A 86 0.23 31.49 7.88
N ILE A 87 0.74 31.57 6.65
CA ILE A 87 1.86 32.46 6.29
C ILE A 87 1.41 33.88 5.85
N HIS A 88 0.15 34.24 6.05
CA HIS A 88 -0.43 35.54 5.69
C HIS A 88 -0.35 35.90 4.19
N ALA A 89 -0.15 34.94 3.29
CA ALA A 89 -0.14 35.17 1.84
C ALA A 89 -1.51 35.40 1.24
N VAL A 90 -2.57 34.87 1.86
CA VAL A 90 -3.97 35.10 1.52
C VAL A 90 -4.81 35.20 2.79
N GLN A 91 -6.00 35.85 2.70
CA GLN A 91 -6.89 36.03 3.86
C GLN A 91 -7.98 34.96 3.97
N VAL A 92 -8.37 34.36 2.87
CA VAL A 92 -9.54 33.47 2.80
C VAL A 92 -9.22 32.22 1.98
N ASN A 93 -9.81 31.10 2.38
CA ASN A 93 -9.73 29.86 1.59
C ASN A 93 -10.97 29.75 0.68
N PRO A 94 -10.85 29.99 -0.65
CA PRO A 94 -11.98 29.96 -1.57
C PRO A 94 -12.58 28.55 -1.75
N PHE A 95 -11.82 27.51 -1.38
CA PHE A 95 -12.27 26.12 -1.45
C PHE A 95 -12.95 25.64 -0.16
N GLN A 96 -13.03 26.46 0.91
CA GLN A 96 -13.51 26.02 2.23
C GLN A 96 -14.88 25.33 2.17
N THR A 97 -15.82 25.90 1.46
CA THR A 97 -17.21 25.42 1.33
C THR A 97 -17.41 24.38 0.22
N ILE A 98 -16.37 24.07 -0.56
CA ILE A 98 -16.46 23.09 -1.62
C ILE A 98 -16.47 21.68 -1.04
N HIS A 99 -17.51 20.91 -1.31
CA HIS A 99 -17.60 19.52 -0.87
C HIS A 99 -16.98 18.58 -1.90
N SER A 100 -16.22 17.61 -1.39
CA SER A 100 -15.75 16.50 -2.23
C SER A 100 -16.94 15.65 -2.70
N PRO A 101 -16.91 15.11 -3.92
CA PRO A 101 -17.96 14.20 -4.39
C PRO A 101 -18.06 13.00 -3.45
N LYS A 102 -19.29 12.54 -3.18
CA LYS A 102 -19.50 11.31 -2.42
C LYS A 102 -18.74 10.17 -3.11
N LYS A 103 -17.83 9.56 -2.38
CA LYS A 103 -17.08 8.41 -2.89
C LYS A 103 -18.04 7.25 -3.05
N ASP A 104 -18.02 6.63 -4.22
CA ASP A 104 -18.58 5.30 -4.33
C ASP A 104 -17.73 4.41 -3.42
N LYS A 105 -18.36 3.76 -2.46
CA LYS A 105 -17.75 2.71 -1.67
C LYS A 105 -18.13 1.38 -2.33
N PRO A 106 -17.47 0.94 -3.40
CA PRO A 106 -17.68 -0.44 -3.83
C PRO A 106 -17.33 -1.30 -2.62
N LEU A 107 -18.23 -2.21 -2.28
CA LEU A 107 -17.92 -3.23 -1.27
C LEU A 107 -16.61 -3.89 -1.68
N PRO A 108 -15.61 -3.96 -0.79
CA PRO A 108 -14.38 -4.64 -1.09
C PRO A 108 -14.72 -6.05 -1.56
N LYS A 109 -14.23 -6.45 -2.72
CA LYS A 109 -14.44 -7.79 -3.21
C LYS A 109 -13.56 -8.74 -2.38
N VAL A 110 -14.20 -9.52 -1.52
CA VAL A 110 -13.59 -10.65 -0.84
C VAL A 110 -13.46 -11.76 -1.86
N ILE A 111 -12.29 -12.35 -2.00
CA ILE A 111 -12.07 -13.57 -2.79
C ILE A 111 -12.64 -14.73 -1.96
N LYS A 112 -13.53 -15.51 -2.49
CA LYS A 112 -14.10 -16.66 -1.77
C LYS A 112 -13.00 -17.67 -1.44
N GLU A 113 -13.14 -18.43 -0.36
CA GLU A 113 -12.15 -19.42 0.05
C GLU A 113 -11.88 -20.47 -1.03
N VAL A 114 -12.94 -20.98 -1.67
CA VAL A 114 -12.83 -21.95 -2.77
C VAL A 114 -12.01 -21.37 -3.94
N ASP A 115 -12.28 -20.10 -4.32
CA ASP A 115 -11.52 -19.41 -5.39
C ASP A 115 -10.06 -19.18 -4.98
N MET A 116 -9.81 -18.96 -3.68
CA MET A 116 -8.47 -18.78 -3.13
C MET A 116 -7.68 -20.11 -3.15
N GLU A 117 -8.30 -21.20 -2.76
CA GLU A 117 -7.71 -22.55 -2.84
C GLU A 117 -7.36 -22.92 -4.28
N GLU A 118 -8.27 -22.68 -5.21
CA GLU A 118 -8.00 -22.90 -6.64
C GLU A 118 -6.85 -22.03 -7.14
N PHE A 119 -6.83 -20.74 -6.78
CA PHE A 119 -5.75 -19.82 -7.10
C PHE A 119 -4.40 -20.33 -6.62
N PHE A 120 -4.29 -20.74 -5.36
CA PHE A 120 -3.05 -21.27 -4.80
C PHE A 120 -2.66 -22.61 -5.42
N SER A 121 -3.63 -23.47 -5.74
CA SER A 121 -3.35 -24.73 -6.43
C SER A 121 -2.65 -24.53 -7.77
N GLN A 122 -3.03 -23.49 -8.51
CA GLN A 122 -2.39 -23.14 -9.78
C GLN A 122 -0.98 -22.56 -9.59
N ILE A 123 -0.78 -21.73 -8.56
CA ILE A 123 0.53 -21.12 -8.24
C ILE A 123 1.56 -22.18 -7.86
N TYR A 124 1.15 -23.21 -7.13
CA TYR A 124 2.05 -24.27 -6.65
C TYR A 124 2.42 -25.32 -7.72
N LYS A 125 1.77 -25.32 -8.89
CA LYS A 125 2.07 -26.28 -9.97
C LYS A 125 3.46 -26.14 -10.58
N LYS A 126 4.08 -24.98 -10.48
CA LYS A 126 5.38 -24.67 -11.07
C LYS A 126 6.43 -24.39 -10.01
N ASP A 127 7.65 -24.78 -10.27
CA ASP A 127 8.79 -24.63 -9.35
C ASP A 127 9.99 -23.91 -9.98
N ASP A 128 9.77 -23.13 -11.05
CA ASP A 128 10.79 -22.25 -11.60
C ASP A 128 11.05 -21.03 -10.67
N PRO A 129 12.18 -20.32 -10.83
CA PRO A 129 12.56 -19.22 -9.91
C PRO A 129 11.51 -18.11 -9.77
N LEU A 130 10.78 -17.78 -10.85
CA LEU A 130 9.71 -16.79 -10.80
C LEU A 130 8.48 -17.33 -10.08
N SER A 131 8.16 -18.58 -10.27
CA SER A 131 7.02 -19.25 -9.60
C SER A 131 7.29 -19.40 -8.09
N GLN A 132 8.50 -19.75 -7.69
CA GLN A 132 8.90 -19.75 -6.26
C GLN A 132 8.74 -18.36 -5.65
N ARG A 133 9.18 -17.29 -6.34
CA ARG A 133 8.97 -15.91 -5.92
C ARG A 133 7.48 -15.56 -5.81
N ASP A 134 6.65 -15.96 -6.79
CA ASP A 134 5.22 -15.70 -6.79
C ASP A 134 4.52 -16.43 -5.64
N GLN A 135 4.93 -17.65 -5.30
CA GLN A 135 4.45 -18.38 -4.14
C GLN A 135 4.71 -17.60 -2.85
N VAL A 136 5.94 -17.14 -2.63
CA VAL A 136 6.27 -16.28 -1.45
C VAL A 136 5.44 -15.01 -1.45
N LEU A 137 5.32 -14.33 -2.60
CA LEU A 137 4.54 -13.09 -2.72
C LEU A 137 3.10 -13.28 -2.24
N PHE A 138 2.41 -14.31 -2.72
CA PHE A 138 1.00 -14.52 -2.39
C PHE A 138 0.79 -15.03 -0.97
N GLU A 139 1.70 -15.82 -0.44
CA GLU A 139 1.71 -16.19 0.97
C GLU A 139 1.88 -14.97 1.89
N LEU A 140 2.71 -14.00 1.53
CA LEU A 140 2.83 -12.77 2.30
C LEU A 140 1.59 -11.87 2.17
N LEU A 141 0.96 -11.79 1.01
CA LEU A 141 -0.24 -10.97 0.80
C LEU A 141 -1.48 -11.56 1.47
N TYR A 142 -1.71 -12.87 1.32
CA TYR A 142 -2.88 -13.56 1.85
C TYR A 142 -2.57 -14.29 3.15
N GLY A 143 -1.55 -15.13 3.19
CA GLY A 143 -1.20 -15.89 4.39
C GLY A 143 -0.81 -15.03 5.59
N SER A 144 -0.26 -13.83 5.36
CA SER A 144 0.15 -12.92 6.43
C SER A 144 -0.57 -11.57 6.40
N GLY A 145 -1.44 -11.34 5.45
CA GLY A 145 -2.22 -10.11 5.32
C GLY A 145 -1.39 -8.84 5.17
N MET A 146 -0.16 -8.91 4.67
CA MET A 146 0.73 -7.76 4.54
C MET A 146 0.24 -6.78 3.46
N ARG A 147 0.56 -5.49 3.63
CA ARG A 147 0.32 -4.49 2.57
C ARG A 147 1.33 -4.69 1.43
N VAL A 148 0.91 -4.42 0.19
CA VAL A 148 1.82 -4.53 -0.97
C VAL A 148 3.10 -3.70 -0.81
N SER A 149 3.03 -2.53 -0.16
CA SER A 149 4.21 -1.71 0.11
C SER A 149 5.16 -2.35 1.11
N GLU A 150 4.61 -3.03 2.10
CA GLU A 150 5.37 -3.77 3.10
C GLU A 150 6.07 -4.97 2.46
N VAL A 151 5.33 -5.78 1.70
CA VAL A 151 5.88 -6.93 0.96
C VAL A 151 7.02 -6.52 0.02
N CYS A 152 6.89 -5.40 -0.68
CA CYS A 152 7.96 -4.90 -1.56
C CYS A 152 9.18 -4.35 -0.79
N ALA A 153 9.00 -3.92 0.46
CA ALA A 153 10.05 -3.31 1.27
C ALA A 153 10.85 -4.32 2.11
N VAL A 154 10.32 -5.53 2.34
CA VAL A 154 10.95 -6.56 3.18
C VAL A 154 12.33 -6.93 2.63
N ASP A 155 13.29 -7.02 3.53
CA ASP A 155 14.63 -7.54 3.30
C ASP A 155 14.78 -8.97 3.81
N ILE A 156 15.84 -9.68 3.40
CA ILE A 156 16.12 -11.04 3.87
C ILE A 156 16.33 -11.04 5.39
N CYS A 157 17.02 -10.03 5.93
CA CYS A 157 17.29 -9.90 7.36
C CYS A 157 16.03 -9.68 8.21
N ASP A 158 14.90 -9.33 7.58
CA ASP A 158 13.62 -9.20 8.27
C ASP A 158 12.94 -10.55 8.53
N VAL A 159 13.40 -11.62 7.87
CA VAL A 159 12.96 -13.00 8.14
C VAL A 159 13.65 -13.51 9.39
N GLN A 160 12.95 -13.48 10.52
CA GLN A 160 13.49 -13.87 11.83
C GLN A 160 13.22 -15.34 12.11
N SER A 161 14.28 -16.13 12.33
CA SER A 161 14.19 -17.57 12.65
C SER A 161 13.25 -18.40 11.76
N GLY A 162 12.88 -17.91 10.58
CA GLY A 162 11.95 -18.56 9.64
C GLY A 162 10.48 -18.55 10.08
N ALA A 163 10.17 -18.30 11.34
CA ALA A 163 8.80 -18.37 11.89
C ALA A 163 8.09 -17.01 11.98
N HIS A 164 8.84 -15.93 11.91
CA HIS A 164 8.33 -14.57 12.04
C HIS A 164 9.00 -13.64 11.05
N MET A 165 8.32 -12.59 10.68
CA MET A 165 8.84 -11.55 9.82
C MET A 165 8.65 -10.18 10.48
N ARG A 166 9.71 -9.39 10.52
CA ARG A 166 9.66 -7.99 10.94
C ARG A 166 9.14 -7.15 9.78
N VAL A 167 8.16 -6.31 10.04
CA VAL A 167 7.53 -5.47 9.02
C VAL A 167 7.45 -4.04 9.51
N ILE A 168 7.91 -3.11 8.70
CA ILE A 168 7.82 -1.67 8.96
C ILE A 168 6.56 -1.15 8.25
N GLY A 169 5.60 -0.70 9.05
CA GLY A 169 4.32 -0.16 8.57
C GLY A 169 4.30 1.35 8.41
N LYS A 170 3.10 1.90 8.24
CA LYS A 170 2.89 3.35 8.11
C LYS A 170 3.38 4.09 9.37
N GLY A 171 4.15 5.16 9.16
CA GLY A 171 4.72 5.98 10.25
C GLY A 171 5.93 5.33 10.92
N ASN A 172 6.65 4.47 10.20
CA ASN A 172 7.86 3.77 10.68
C ASN A 172 7.62 2.88 11.92
N LYS A 173 6.37 2.39 12.09
CA LYS A 173 6.04 1.48 13.19
C LYS A 173 6.37 0.05 12.80
N GLU A 174 7.18 -0.59 13.62
CA GLU A 174 7.53 -2.00 13.46
C GLU A 174 6.43 -2.89 14.04
N ARG A 175 6.20 -4.03 13.39
CA ARG A 175 5.43 -5.14 13.93
C ARG A 175 6.02 -6.48 13.50
N ILE A 176 5.75 -7.49 14.30
CA ILE A 176 6.09 -8.87 13.97
C ILE A 176 4.86 -9.54 13.33
N VAL A 177 5.08 -10.19 12.22
CA VAL A 177 4.06 -10.94 11.48
C VAL A 177 4.40 -12.43 11.60
N PRO A 178 3.51 -13.26 12.16
CA PRO A 178 3.72 -14.70 12.20
C PRO A 178 3.62 -15.28 10.77
N LEU A 179 4.43 -16.33 10.52
CA LEU A 179 4.42 -17.06 9.26
C LEU A 179 3.87 -18.47 9.50
N SER A 180 2.94 -18.93 8.67
CA SER A 180 2.46 -20.31 8.70
C SER A 180 3.61 -21.29 8.41
N ARG A 181 3.44 -22.55 8.79
CA ARG A 181 4.41 -23.59 8.47
C ARG A 181 4.66 -23.70 6.97
N LYS A 182 3.60 -23.63 6.18
CA LYS A 182 3.66 -23.64 4.73
C LYS A 182 4.44 -22.45 4.17
N THR A 183 4.18 -21.23 4.68
CA THR A 183 4.94 -20.03 4.30
C THR A 183 6.42 -20.18 4.63
N GLN A 184 6.75 -20.76 5.78
CA GLN A 184 8.14 -21.02 6.18
C GLN A 184 8.85 -21.98 5.22
N GLU A 185 8.20 -23.08 4.83
CA GLU A 185 8.72 -24.07 3.89
C GLU A 185 8.97 -23.46 2.50
N ILE A 186 8.02 -22.66 2.01
CA ILE A 186 8.13 -21.96 0.73
C ILE A 186 9.26 -20.92 0.76
N LEU A 187 9.37 -20.15 1.84
CA LEU A 187 10.46 -19.19 2.04
C LEU A 187 11.82 -19.87 2.10
N ALA A 188 11.94 -20.96 2.84
CA ALA A 188 13.19 -21.72 2.97
C ALA A 188 13.66 -22.22 1.60
N ARG A 189 12.76 -22.76 0.77
CA ARG A 189 13.07 -23.20 -0.59
C ARG A 189 13.50 -22.05 -1.49
N TYR A 190 12.78 -20.92 -1.46
CA TYR A 190 13.10 -19.74 -2.26
C TYR A 190 14.47 -19.13 -1.89
N LEU A 191 14.82 -19.15 -0.60
CA LEU A 191 16.07 -18.59 -0.06
C LEU A 191 17.25 -19.58 -0.05
N ALA A 192 17.02 -20.86 -0.34
CA ALA A 192 18.07 -21.88 -0.35
C ALA A 192 19.19 -21.51 -1.33
N ALA A 193 20.39 -22.08 -1.10
CA ALA A 193 21.48 -22.01 -2.09
C ALA A 193 21.02 -22.66 -3.40
N GLY A 194 21.09 -21.90 -4.50
CA GLY A 194 20.51 -22.33 -5.79
C GLY A 194 18.98 -22.25 -5.88
N GLY A 195 18.31 -21.75 -4.85
CA GLY A 195 16.87 -21.49 -4.88
C GLY A 195 16.49 -20.29 -5.76
N GLY A 196 15.20 -20.07 -5.91
CA GLY A 196 14.66 -19.09 -6.84
C GLY A 196 15.23 -17.69 -6.68
N ARG A 197 15.48 -17.25 -5.42
CA ARG A 197 16.08 -15.94 -5.17
C ARG A 197 17.51 -15.83 -5.69
N ALA A 198 18.35 -16.83 -5.45
CA ALA A 198 19.73 -16.85 -5.92
C ALA A 198 19.78 -16.78 -7.46
N LEU A 199 19.01 -17.64 -8.12
CA LEU A 199 18.92 -17.69 -9.58
C LEU A 199 18.35 -16.39 -10.21
N LEU A 200 17.47 -15.68 -9.50
CA LEU A 200 16.99 -14.38 -9.95
C LEU A 200 18.05 -13.29 -9.73
N ALA A 201 18.82 -13.33 -8.64
CA ALA A 201 19.87 -12.35 -8.36
C ALA A 201 21.01 -12.41 -9.41
N GLU A 202 21.33 -13.57 -9.93
CA GLU A 202 22.31 -13.76 -11.01
C GLU A 202 21.93 -13.07 -12.33
N LYS A 203 20.65 -12.77 -12.55
CA LYS A 203 20.16 -12.06 -13.74
C LYS A 203 20.37 -10.55 -13.69
N ALA A 204 20.85 -10.01 -12.57
CA ALA A 204 21.07 -8.58 -12.43
C ALA A 204 22.14 -8.08 -13.39
N LYS A 205 21.81 -7.09 -14.22
CA LYS A 205 22.76 -6.35 -15.03
C LYS A 205 23.44 -5.28 -14.17
N GLY A 206 24.51 -5.63 -13.47
CA GLY A 206 25.22 -4.75 -12.54
C GLY A 206 25.34 -5.36 -11.15
N ALA A 207 25.46 -4.52 -10.11
CA ALA A 207 25.56 -5.03 -8.75
C ALA A 207 24.26 -5.75 -8.34
N PRO A 208 24.33 -7.02 -7.90
CA PRO A 208 23.13 -7.78 -7.54
C PRO A 208 22.44 -7.14 -6.31
N GLU A 209 21.12 -7.13 -6.32
CA GLU A 209 20.33 -6.73 -5.15
C GLU A 209 20.53 -7.76 -4.03
N LYS A 210 21.21 -7.34 -2.95
CA LYS A 210 21.62 -8.24 -1.87
C LYS A 210 20.59 -8.32 -0.75
N SER A 211 19.87 -7.25 -0.48
CA SER A 211 19.00 -7.15 0.70
C SER A 211 17.56 -7.57 0.42
N ALA A 212 16.97 -7.19 -0.70
CA ALA A 212 15.55 -7.43 -0.97
C ALA A 212 15.18 -8.90 -0.92
N LEU A 213 14.09 -9.21 -0.21
CA LEU A 213 13.52 -10.56 -0.17
C LEU A 213 13.01 -10.97 -1.55
N LEU A 214 12.15 -10.17 -2.17
CA LEU A 214 11.52 -10.48 -3.44
C LEU A 214 12.18 -9.75 -4.61
N LEU A 215 12.60 -10.51 -5.62
CA LEU A 215 13.23 -10.00 -6.82
C LEU A 215 12.30 -10.10 -8.05
N ASN A 216 12.46 -9.17 -8.98
CA ASN A 216 11.82 -9.23 -10.28
C ASN A 216 12.63 -10.14 -11.24
N HIS A 217 12.14 -10.31 -12.47
CA HIS A 217 12.80 -11.13 -13.50
C HIS A 217 14.17 -10.61 -13.94
N MET A 218 14.53 -9.39 -13.58
CA MET A 218 15.83 -8.77 -13.89
C MET A 218 16.78 -8.77 -12.68
N GLY A 219 16.43 -9.43 -11.58
CA GLY A 219 17.26 -9.51 -10.37
C GLY A 219 17.23 -8.27 -9.48
N ALA A 220 16.39 -7.28 -9.78
CA ALA A 220 16.19 -6.11 -8.93
C ALA A 220 15.00 -6.29 -7.97
N ARG A 221 14.92 -5.47 -6.92
CA ARG A 221 13.81 -5.46 -5.95
C ARG A 221 12.46 -5.39 -6.65
N LEU A 222 11.52 -6.22 -6.22
CA LEU A 222 10.16 -6.23 -6.74
C LEU A 222 9.42 -4.94 -6.36
N THR A 223 8.82 -4.28 -7.34
CA THR A 223 8.06 -3.04 -7.14
C THR A 223 6.57 -3.29 -7.00
N ARG A 224 5.81 -2.33 -6.46
CA ARG A 224 4.34 -2.41 -6.40
C ARG A 224 3.70 -2.59 -7.79
N ARG A 225 4.26 -1.96 -8.84
CA ARG A 225 3.80 -2.18 -10.22
C ARG A 225 4.06 -3.60 -10.69
N GLY A 226 5.23 -4.15 -10.30
CA GLY A 226 5.56 -5.55 -10.57
C GLY A 226 4.56 -6.52 -9.91
N VAL A 227 4.17 -6.26 -8.66
CA VAL A 227 3.14 -7.07 -7.98
C VAL A 227 1.80 -7.01 -8.71
N ILE A 228 1.34 -5.82 -9.11
CA ILE A 228 0.08 -5.67 -9.87
C ILE A 228 0.17 -6.47 -11.18
N TYR A 229 1.29 -6.36 -11.90
CA TYR A 229 1.49 -7.13 -13.14
C TYR A 229 1.44 -8.65 -12.91
N ILE A 230 2.02 -9.15 -11.82
CA ILE A 230 1.98 -10.57 -11.46
C ILE A 230 0.53 -11.01 -11.17
N ILE A 231 -0.22 -10.25 -10.40
CA ILE A 231 -1.64 -10.54 -10.12
C ILE A 231 -2.44 -10.58 -11.42
N ASP A 232 -2.30 -9.56 -12.27
CA ASP A 232 -2.99 -9.50 -13.56
C ASP A 232 -2.61 -10.67 -14.48
N LYS A 233 -1.35 -11.14 -14.45
CA LYS A 233 -0.90 -12.33 -15.17
C LYS A 233 -1.70 -13.56 -14.74
N TYR A 234 -1.81 -13.82 -13.43
CA TYR A 234 -2.55 -14.99 -12.92
C TYR A 234 -4.06 -14.88 -13.17
N VAL A 235 -4.66 -13.70 -13.05
CA VAL A 235 -6.05 -13.46 -13.42
C VAL A 235 -6.30 -13.77 -14.90
N ARG A 236 -5.43 -13.31 -15.80
CA ARG A 236 -5.54 -13.62 -17.25
C ARG A 236 -5.35 -15.10 -17.57
N GLN A 237 -4.59 -15.82 -16.75
CA GLN A 237 -4.42 -17.28 -16.89
C GLN A 237 -5.60 -18.09 -16.33
N GLY A 238 -6.67 -17.42 -15.89
CA GLY A 238 -7.88 -18.07 -15.39
C GLY A 238 -7.82 -18.50 -13.93
N ALA A 239 -6.77 -18.09 -13.20
CA ALA A 239 -6.65 -18.41 -11.78
C ALA A 239 -7.75 -17.73 -10.92
N LEU A 240 -8.31 -16.63 -11.41
CA LEU A 240 -9.49 -15.96 -10.84
C LEU A 240 -10.30 -15.35 -11.98
N HIS A 241 -11.62 -15.47 -11.92
CA HIS A 241 -12.52 -15.02 -12.99
C HIS A 241 -12.95 -13.55 -12.87
N TYR A 242 -12.37 -12.78 -11.95
CA TYR A 242 -12.68 -11.38 -11.72
C TYR A 242 -11.43 -10.58 -11.33
N HIS A 243 -11.50 -9.27 -11.55
CA HIS A 243 -10.40 -8.38 -11.22
C HIS A 243 -10.17 -8.34 -9.71
N VAL A 244 -8.93 -8.59 -9.30
CA VAL A 244 -8.45 -8.49 -7.92
C VAL A 244 -7.25 -7.55 -7.83
N SER A 245 -7.03 -7.02 -6.65
CA SER A 245 -5.92 -6.14 -6.32
C SER A 245 -5.14 -6.70 -5.12
N PRO A 246 -3.93 -6.21 -4.83
CA PRO A 246 -3.24 -6.60 -3.60
C PRO A 246 -4.07 -6.38 -2.34
N HIS A 247 -4.92 -5.35 -2.33
CA HIS A 247 -5.83 -5.09 -1.22
C HIS A 247 -6.94 -6.14 -1.08
N SER A 248 -7.34 -6.78 -2.18
CA SER A 248 -8.33 -7.86 -2.15
C SER A 248 -7.81 -9.07 -1.37
N PHE A 249 -6.54 -9.47 -1.56
CA PHE A 249 -5.92 -10.56 -0.80
C PHE A 249 -5.89 -10.27 0.70
N ARG A 250 -5.42 -9.09 1.08
CA ARG A 250 -5.38 -8.70 2.49
C ARG A 250 -6.78 -8.57 3.11
N HIS A 251 -7.76 -8.12 2.35
CA HIS A 251 -9.13 -8.04 2.83
C HIS A 251 -9.74 -9.42 3.00
N SER A 252 -9.49 -10.34 2.06
CA SER A 252 -9.90 -11.74 2.18
C SER A 252 -9.26 -12.42 3.38
N PHE A 253 -7.96 -12.20 3.63
CA PHE A 253 -7.29 -12.65 4.85
C PHE A 253 -8.05 -12.22 6.11
N ALA A 254 -8.38 -10.92 6.23
CA ALA A 254 -9.09 -10.41 7.40
C ALA A 254 -10.50 -11.00 7.54
N THR A 255 -11.22 -11.14 6.43
CA THR A 255 -12.60 -11.67 6.42
C THR A 255 -12.60 -13.15 6.75
N HIS A 256 -11.75 -13.95 6.13
CA HIS A 256 -11.67 -15.39 6.39
C HIS A 256 -11.28 -15.68 7.84
N LEU A 257 -10.32 -14.94 8.42
CA LEU A 257 -10.03 -15.07 9.85
C LEU A 257 -11.25 -14.76 10.73
N LEU A 258 -12.03 -13.74 10.36
CA LEU A 258 -13.25 -13.35 11.09
C LEU A 258 -14.32 -14.45 10.98
N ASP A 259 -14.53 -15.00 9.79
CA ASP A 259 -15.49 -16.06 9.51
C ASP A 259 -15.13 -17.36 10.26
N HIS A 260 -13.84 -17.57 10.52
CA HIS A 260 -13.34 -18.68 11.36
C HIS A 260 -13.26 -18.33 12.86
N GLY A 261 -13.90 -17.25 13.29
CA GLY A 261 -14.08 -16.91 14.69
C GLY A 261 -12.91 -16.17 15.36
N ALA A 262 -11.94 -15.65 14.59
CA ALA A 262 -10.90 -14.82 15.15
C ALA A 262 -11.46 -13.47 15.66
N ASP A 263 -10.98 -13.04 16.81
CA ASP A 263 -11.39 -11.76 17.40
C ASP A 263 -10.95 -10.56 16.53
N LEU A 264 -11.87 -9.61 16.36
CA LEU A 264 -11.64 -8.39 15.56
C LEU A 264 -10.43 -7.58 16.03
N LYS A 265 -10.20 -7.49 17.34
CA LYS A 265 -9.07 -6.77 17.91
C LYS A 265 -7.75 -7.41 17.50
N MET A 266 -7.70 -8.73 17.54
CA MET A 266 -6.55 -9.51 17.10
C MET A 266 -6.25 -9.32 15.61
N ILE A 267 -7.28 -9.34 14.76
CA ILE A 267 -7.13 -9.07 13.32
C ILE A 267 -6.58 -7.65 13.09
N GLN A 268 -7.07 -6.66 13.85
CA GLN A 268 -6.55 -5.30 13.80
C GLN A 268 -5.08 -5.20 14.19
N GLU A 269 -4.65 -5.95 15.19
CA GLU A 269 -3.24 -6.04 15.62
C GLU A 269 -2.36 -6.67 14.55
N LEU A 270 -2.77 -7.83 13.99
CA LEU A 270 -2.08 -8.49 12.87
C LEU A 270 -1.92 -7.57 11.67
N LEU A 271 -2.97 -6.83 11.35
CA LEU A 271 -2.98 -5.91 10.22
C LEU A 271 -2.25 -4.58 10.50
N GLY A 272 -1.89 -4.27 11.74
CA GLY A 272 -1.23 -3.02 12.11
C GLY A 272 -2.11 -1.79 11.84
N HIS A 273 -3.37 -1.81 12.32
CA HIS A 273 -4.27 -0.67 12.31
C HIS A 273 -3.92 0.27 13.47
N SER A 274 -3.55 1.51 13.17
CA SER A 274 -2.94 2.50 14.09
C SER A 274 -3.92 3.20 15.03
N SER A 275 -5.13 2.70 15.23
CA SER A 275 -6.14 3.40 16.03
C SER A 275 -6.34 2.83 17.42
N LEU A 276 -5.30 2.44 18.13
CA LEU A 276 -5.30 2.37 19.61
C LEU A 276 -3.85 2.32 20.09
N SER A 277 -3.54 3.26 20.97
CA SER A 277 -2.25 3.43 21.64
C SER A 277 -1.88 2.23 22.49
N THR A 278 -1.10 1.28 21.97
CA THR A 278 -0.45 0.29 22.82
C THR A 278 0.83 -0.23 22.15
N THR A 279 1.86 0.60 22.17
CA THR A 279 3.23 0.21 21.77
C THR A 279 3.96 -0.55 22.88
N GLN A 280 3.30 -1.04 23.92
CA GLN A 280 3.98 -1.45 25.15
C GLN A 280 3.82 -2.90 25.60
N ILE A 281 3.14 -3.79 24.90
CA ILE A 281 3.04 -5.18 25.38
C ILE A 281 3.24 -6.18 24.24
N TYR A 282 4.42 -6.23 23.63
CA TYR A 282 4.88 -7.43 22.92
C TYR A 282 5.79 -8.25 23.82
N THR A 283 5.21 -8.89 24.80
CA THR A 283 5.90 -9.97 25.52
C THR A 283 5.79 -11.28 24.71
N LYS A 284 6.74 -12.21 24.90
CA LYS A 284 6.77 -13.54 24.23
C LYS A 284 5.42 -14.28 24.27
N VAL A 285 4.59 -14.01 25.27
CA VAL A 285 3.26 -14.63 25.48
C VAL A 285 2.26 -14.21 24.39
N SER A 286 2.33 -12.96 23.86
CA SER A 286 1.40 -12.51 22.83
C SER A 286 1.69 -13.12 21.45
N SER A 287 2.96 -13.40 21.13
CA SER A 287 3.34 -14.00 19.84
C SER A 287 2.94 -15.47 19.72
N THR A 288 3.02 -16.23 20.81
CA THR A 288 2.58 -17.62 20.87
C THR A 288 1.06 -17.73 20.71
N ARG A 289 0.31 -16.88 21.42
CA ARG A 289 -1.16 -16.85 21.34
C ARG A 289 -1.66 -16.36 19.98
N LEU A 290 -0.97 -15.41 19.36
CA LEU A 290 -1.25 -14.96 17.98
C LEU A 290 -1.04 -16.10 16.97
N ARG A 291 -0.01 -16.94 17.19
CA ARG A 291 0.28 -18.09 16.34
C ARG A 291 -0.75 -19.21 16.51
N GLU A 292 -1.14 -19.51 17.74
CA GLU A 292 -2.18 -20.52 18.03
C GLU A 292 -3.53 -20.16 17.38
N LEU A 293 -3.93 -18.91 17.51
CA LEU A 293 -5.16 -18.40 16.93
C LEU A 293 -5.09 -18.29 15.40
N TYR A 294 -3.93 -17.94 14.85
CA TYR A 294 -3.67 -17.96 13.41
C TYR A 294 -3.80 -19.40 12.88
N ASN A 295 -3.14 -20.36 13.55
CA ASN A 295 -3.19 -21.76 13.15
C ASN A 295 -4.58 -22.39 13.33
N ALA A 296 -5.41 -21.86 14.23
CA ALA A 296 -6.77 -22.35 14.44
C ALA A 296 -7.80 -21.79 13.44
N GLY A 297 -7.53 -20.62 12.89
CA GLY A 297 -8.53 -19.86 12.11
C GLY A 297 -8.15 -19.55 10.66
N HIS A 298 -6.91 -19.82 10.22
CA HIS A 298 -6.54 -19.49 8.85
C HIS A 298 -6.54 -20.71 7.93
N PRO A 299 -7.22 -20.67 6.75
CA PRO A 299 -7.30 -21.81 5.83
C PRO A 299 -5.94 -22.31 5.31
N HIS A 300 -4.90 -21.51 5.39
CA HIS A 300 -3.51 -21.82 5.02
C HIS A 300 -2.56 -21.93 6.22
N ALA A 301 -3.07 -22.17 7.43
CA ALA A 301 -2.23 -22.33 8.62
C ALA A 301 -1.43 -23.62 8.64
#